data_50ff8a452c94dcfad25bec4414e1bc6c
#
_entry.id   50ff8a452c94dcfad25bec4414e1bc6c
#
_cell.length_a   1.000
_cell.length_b   1.000
_cell.length_c   1.000
_cell.angle_alpha   90.00
_cell.angle_beta   90.00
_cell.angle_gamma   90.00
#
_symmetry.space_group_name_H-M   'P 1'
#
loop_
_entity.id
_entity.type
_entity.pdbx_description
1 polymer ?
#
loop_
_entity_poly.entity_id
_entity_poly.type
_entity_poly.pdbx_seq_one_letter_code
_entity_poly.pdbx_strand_id
1 'polypeptide(L)' 'RRNFDRRFKKATGNSPLEYMQRVKVEAAKKSLETSRKTVSEVMYDVGYADVKAFREVFKKITGLTPVEYRGKYNKEAVL' A
#
# COMPACT_ATOMS: atom_id res chain seq x y z
N ARG A 1 23.01 13.17 -3.33
CA ARG A 1 21.95 12.32 -2.82
C ARG A 1 21.09 13.03 -1.79
N ARG A 2 21.74 13.75 -0.92
CA ARG A 2 21.03 14.56 0.06
C ARG A 2 20.22 15.63 -0.61
N ASN A 3 20.77 16.24 -1.64
CA ASN A 3 20.07 17.24 -2.42
C ASN A 3 18.88 16.64 -3.13
N PHE A 4 19.02 15.41 -3.57
CA PHE A 4 17.91 14.71 -4.22
C PHE A 4 16.76 14.50 -3.24
N ASP A 5 17.08 14.04 -2.04
CA ASP A 5 16.05 13.79 -1.04
C ASP A 5 15.31 15.07 -0.70
N ARG A 6 16.05 16.16 -0.55
CA ARG A 6 15.46 17.43 -0.22
C ARG A 6 14.54 17.93 -1.33
N ARG A 7 15.00 17.78 -2.56
CA ARG A 7 14.22 18.21 -3.70
C ARG A 7 12.97 17.36 -3.87
N PHE A 8 13.13 16.06 -3.67
CA PHE A 8 12.01 15.13 -3.76
C PHE A 8 10.93 15.50 -2.76
N LYS A 9 11.32 15.71 -1.51
CA LYS A 9 10.38 16.06 -0.46
C LYS A 9 9.67 17.36 -0.78
N LYS A 10 10.39 18.33 -1.29
CA LYS A 10 9.82 19.62 -1.62
C LYS A 10 8.78 19.49 -2.74
N ALA A 11 9.07 18.66 -3.71
CA ALA A 11 8.17 18.49 -4.85
C ALA A 11 6.91 17.71 -4.51
N THR A 12 7.03 16.70 -3.65
CA THR A 12 5.91 15.81 -3.35
C THR A 12 5.28 16.04 -1.99
N GLY A 13 5.98 16.74 -1.12
CA GLY A 13 5.51 16.92 0.26
C GLY A 13 5.78 15.72 1.14
N ASN A 14 6.43 14.68 0.63
CA ASN A 14 6.73 13.46 1.37
C ASN A 14 8.20 13.12 1.26
N SER A 15 8.72 12.38 2.26
CA SER A 15 10.05 11.84 2.14
C SER A 15 10.06 10.73 1.06
N PRO A 16 11.24 10.38 0.53
CA PRO A 16 11.30 9.28 -0.43
C PRO A 16 10.71 7.98 0.10
N LEU A 17 10.95 7.68 1.38
CA LEU A 17 10.39 6.47 1.98
C LEU A 17 8.87 6.52 1.99
N GLU A 18 8.30 7.64 2.41
CA GLU A 18 6.85 7.79 2.45
C GLU A 18 6.25 7.70 1.06
N TYR A 19 6.93 8.26 0.08
CA TYR A 19 6.45 8.17 -1.29
C TYR A 19 6.43 6.73 -1.77
N MET A 20 7.50 5.98 -1.49
CA MET A 20 7.55 4.58 -1.89
C MET A 20 6.46 3.77 -1.19
N GLN A 21 6.22 4.04 0.08
CA GLN A 21 5.16 3.36 0.79
C GLN A 21 3.81 3.65 0.16
N ARG A 22 3.58 4.88 -0.22
CA ARG A 22 2.33 5.26 -0.85
C ARG A 22 2.15 4.59 -2.20
N VAL A 23 3.22 4.51 -2.99
CA VAL A 23 3.18 3.83 -4.29
C VAL A 23 2.83 2.36 -4.10
N LYS A 24 3.46 1.71 -3.12
CA LYS A 24 3.20 0.29 -2.86
C LYS A 24 1.77 0.08 -2.38
N VAL A 25 1.28 0.96 -1.54
CA VAL A 25 -0.09 0.86 -1.04
C VAL A 25 -1.09 1.07 -2.17
N GLU A 26 -0.83 2.00 -3.08
CA GLU A 26 -1.73 2.20 -4.20
C GLU A 26 -1.79 0.97 -5.08
N ALA A 27 -0.65 0.33 -5.33
CA ALA A 27 -0.63 -0.92 -6.10
C ALA A 27 -1.40 -2.01 -5.36
N ALA A 28 -1.23 -2.09 -4.04
CA ALA A 28 -1.95 -3.08 -3.25
C ALA A 28 -3.45 -2.84 -3.28
N LYS A 29 -3.87 -1.60 -3.19
CA LYS A 29 -5.29 -1.26 -3.26
C LYS A 29 -5.90 -1.78 -4.56
N LYS A 30 -5.23 -1.54 -5.66
CA LYS A 30 -5.74 -1.98 -6.95
C LYS A 30 -5.85 -3.51 -7.01
N SER A 31 -4.83 -4.21 -6.53
CA SER A 31 -4.88 -5.67 -6.50
C SER A 31 -6.01 -6.17 -5.61
N LEU A 32 -6.18 -5.57 -4.45
CA LEU A 32 -7.24 -5.99 -3.54
C LEU A 32 -8.62 -5.74 -4.12
N GLU A 33 -8.77 -4.71 -4.94
CA GLU A 33 -10.05 -4.39 -5.54
C GLU A 33 -10.39 -5.27 -6.73
N THR A 34 -9.39 -5.70 -7.49
CA THR A 34 -9.64 -6.30 -8.80
C THR A 34 -9.21 -7.75 -8.92
N SER A 35 -8.51 -8.31 -7.95
CA SER A 35 -8.02 -9.68 -8.07
C SER A 35 -8.50 -10.51 -6.89
N ARG A 36 -8.33 -11.85 -7.02
CA ARG A 36 -8.67 -12.77 -5.95
C ARG A 36 -7.46 -13.17 -5.11
N LYS A 37 -6.35 -12.49 -5.29
CA LYS A 37 -5.15 -12.80 -4.52
C LYS A 37 -5.40 -12.61 -3.04
N THR A 38 -4.75 -13.44 -2.24
CA THR A 38 -4.82 -13.26 -0.80
C THR A 38 -4.06 -12.01 -0.41
N VAL A 39 -4.31 -11.52 0.80
CA VAL A 39 -3.57 -10.37 1.31
C VAL A 39 -2.07 -10.65 1.30
N SER A 40 -1.66 -11.88 1.66
CA SER A 40 -0.25 -12.24 1.63
C SER A 40 0.34 -12.14 0.24
N GLU A 41 -0.39 -12.60 -0.76
CA GLU A 41 0.08 -12.53 -2.13
C GLU A 41 0.23 -11.09 -2.60
N VAL A 42 -0.74 -10.26 -2.26
CA VAL A 42 -0.67 -8.84 -2.61
C VAL A 42 0.52 -8.18 -1.92
N MET A 43 0.72 -8.52 -0.65
CA MET A 43 1.84 -7.99 0.11
C MET A 43 3.18 -8.29 -0.56
N TYR A 44 3.39 -9.55 -0.95
CA TYR A 44 4.63 -9.93 -1.61
C TYR A 44 4.76 -9.27 -2.97
N ASP A 45 3.67 -9.16 -3.70
CA ASP A 45 3.70 -8.54 -5.02
C ASP A 45 4.17 -7.10 -4.97
N VAL A 46 3.82 -6.37 -3.93
CA VAL A 46 4.22 -4.97 -3.83
C VAL A 46 5.55 -4.79 -3.09
N GLY A 47 6.17 -5.90 -2.66
CA GLY A 47 7.52 -5.83 -2.12
C GLY A 47 7.64 -5.84 -0.60
N TYR A 48 6.59 -6.18 0.12
CA TYR A 48 6.68 -6.36 1.56
C TYR A 48 6.86 -7.82 1.91
N ALA A 49 7.71 -8.10 2.89
CA ALA A 49 7.95 -9.46 3.35
C ALA A 49 7.33 -9.72 4.73
N ASP A 50 6.83 -8.69 5.40
CA ASP A 50 6.30 -8.79 6.75
C ASP A 50 4.86 -8.28 6.74
N VAL A 51 3.92 -9.17 7.05
CA VAL A 51 2.51 -8.82 7.00
C VAL A 51 2.16 -7.73 8.01
N LYS A 52 2.83 -7.74 9.16
CA LYS A 52 2.57 -6.73 10.17
C LYS A 52 2.96 -5.34 9.66
N ALA A 53 4.14 -5.24 9.06
CA ALA A 53 4.59 -3.96 8.51
C ALA A 53 3.67 -3.50 7.39
N PHE A 54 3.31 -4.42 6.51
CA PHE A 54 2.41 -4.09 5.40
C PHE A 54 1.07 -3.58 5.92
N ARG A 55 0.51 -4.28 6.90
CA ARG A 55 -0.78 -3.90 7.44
C ARG A 55 -0.74 -2.53 8.10
N GLU A 56 0.32 -2.25 8.84
CA GLU A 56 0.44 -0.96 9.49
C GLU A 56 0.56 0.18 8.50
N VAL A 57 1.39 -0.01 7.47
CA VAL A 57 1.55 1.01 6.45
C VAL A 57 0.25 1.22 5.66
N PHE A 58 -0.40 0.13 5.31
CA PHE A 58 -1.65 0.20 4.57
C PHE A 58 -2.71 0.96 5.36
N LYS A 59 -2.86 0.62 6.64
CA LYS A 59 -3.83 1.29 7.48
C LYS A 59 -3.49 2.76 7.69
N LYS A 60 -2.20 3.06 7.83
CA LYS A 60 -1.77 4.43 8.00
C LYS A 60 -2.18 5.30 6.81
N ILE A 61 -2.10 4.77 5.62
CA ILE A 61 -2.34 5.53 4.41
C ILE A 61 -3.81 5.52 4.02
N THR A 62 -4.48 4.37 4.16
CA THR A 62 -5.87 4.24 3.69
C THR A 62 -6.90 4.37 4.80
N GLY A 63 -6.49 4.18 6.06
CA GLY A 63 -7.42 4.16 7.17
C GLY A 63 -8.04 2.79 7.43
N LEU A 64 -7.74 1.81 6.60
CA LEU A 64 -8.29 0.45 6.74
C LEU A 64 -7.17 -0.56 6.65
N THR A 65 -7.36 -1.71 7.29
CA THR A 65 -6.44 -2.82 7.07
C THR A 65 -6.66 -3.40 5.68
N PRO A 66 -5.68 -4.13 5.13
CA PRO A 66 -5.88 -4.73 3.80
C PRO A 66 -7.08 -5.66 3.74
N VAL A 67 -7.35 -6.41 4.82
CA VAL A 67 -8.50 -7.30 4.86
C VAL A 67 -9.79 -6.50 4.83
N GLU A 68 -9.86 -5.46 5.63
CA GLU A 68 -11.04 -4.60 5.65
C GLU A 68 -11.26 -3.91 4.31
N TYR A 69 -10.19 -3.46 3.70
CA TYR A 69 -10.27 -2.80 2.40
C TYR A 69 -10.81 -3.76 1.36
N ARG A 70 -10.30 -4.98 1.32
CA ARG A 70 -10.75 -5.96 0.36
C ARG A 70 -12.23 -6.27 0.55
N GLY A 71 -12.64 -6.46 1.80
CA GLY A 71 -14.04 -6.76 2.07
C GLY A 71 -14.97 -5.63 1.67
N LYS A 72 -14.47 -4.40 1.72
CA LYS A 72 -15.30 -3.24 1.40
C LYS A 72 -15.35 -2.95 -0.09
N TYR A 73 -14.26 -3.14 -0.80
CA TYR A 73 -14.16 -2.66 -2.18
C TYR A 73 -14.06 -3.76 -3.22
N ASN A 74 -13.78 -5.00 -2.85
CA ASN A 74 -13.70 -6.09 -3.82
C ASN A 74 -15.09 -6.69 -4.01
N LYS A 75 -15.63 -6.53 -5.22
CA LYS A 75 -17.01 -6.96 -5.48
C LYS A 75 -17.18 -8.46 -5.31
N GLU A 76 -16.15 -9.22 -5.63
CA GLU A 76 -16.25 -10.67 -5.49
C GLU A 76 -16.22 -11.12 -4.04
N ALA A 77 -15.54 -10.36 -3.21
CA ALA A 77 -15.45 -10.70 -1.79
C ALA A 77 -16.74 -10.37 -1.04
N VAL A 78 -17.57 -9.52 -1.61
CA VAL A 78 -18.83 -9.13 -0.98
C VAL A 78 -19.88 -10.20 -1.09
N LEU A 79 -19.74 -11.05 -2.07
CA LEU A 79 -20.71 -12.12 -2.25
C LEU A 79 -20.64 -13.14 -1.11
#